data_f1b68a19d6151d696fdd14726787fbed
#
_entry.id   f1b68a19d6151d696fdd14726787fbed
#
_cell.length_a   1.000
_cell.length_b   1.000
_cell.length_c   1.000
_cell.angle_alpha   90.00
_cell.angle_beta   90.00
_cell.angle_gamma   90.00
#
_symmetry.space_group_name_H-M   'P 1'
#
loop_
_entity.id
_entity.type
_entity.pdbx_description
1 polymer ?
#
loop_
_entity_poly.entity_id
_entity_poly.type
_entity_poly.pdbx_seq_one_letter_code
_entity_poly.pdbx_strand_id
1 'polypeptide(L)'
;MCSQVPFTTGWVPGEPVPGEVVVYFADDPRRLYQLHQWLPVFELLDRAHPVLVVTRHPQTYAEVGRLTRLRRVCVPNLAELVQLYGDGDIKAAIYVNNSVQNFHSLAATRMIHIHVNHGESDKVCMASNQAKAYDRVLVAGEAALRRYREALIEFDERRFVPVGRPQLDLRPEPVLPPTARRTVLYAPTWEGENAANNFTSVDVHGPAIAAAALALPDVRVVYKPHPRVASSTDPGVAAAHRRIVGLVEEAARREPGAGHRVLINDDILAVFRGCSVLITDVSAVGLDFLYLHVDKPLFVADRRNNRAGLNAEAPVSRCADVVDAATVGSLTGTLAKRLARDAYRAEREAMRRYYFGDPAPRESTKRFLEAVEEALAARQTWDRRPLAPSAQAP
;
A
#
# COMPACT_ATOMS: atom_id res chain seq x y z
N MET A 1 -37.81 -16.14 7.57
CA MET A 1 -37.60 -15.58 6.22
C MET A 1 -37.02 -14.18 6.39
N CYS A 2 -35.69 -14.01 6.34
CA CYS A 2 -35.06 -12.69 6.29
C CYS A 2 -35.36 -12.10 4.91
N SER A 3 -36.17 -11.03 4.87
CA SER A 3 -36.35 -10.22 3.69
C SER A 3 -35.00 -9.66 3.27
N GLN A 4 -34.40 -10.22 2.21
CA GLN A 4 -33.26 -9.64 1.53
C GLN A 4 -33.76 -8.30 0.95
N VAL A 5 -33.32 -7.18 1.53
CA VAL A 5 -33.46 -5.88 0.89
C VAL A 5 -32.76 -6.01 -0.47
N PRO A 6 -33.44 -5.67 -1.59
CA PRO A 6 -32.81 -5.79 -2.91
C PRO A 6 -31.55 -4.95 -2.93
N PHE A 7 -30.41 -5.60 -3.22
CA PHE A 7 -29.12 -4.93 -3.34
C PHE A 7 -29.15 -4.05 -4.60
N THR A 8 -29.09 -2.73 -4.42
CA THR A 8 -28.97 -1.79 -5.53
C THR A 8 -27.55 -1.74 -6.01
N THR A 9 -27.29 -2.11 -7.25
CA THR A 9 -25.95 -2.15 -7.88
C THR A 9 -25.35 -0.76 -8.10
N GLY A 10 -26.13 0.30 -7.96
CA GLY A 10 -25.72 1.68 -8.26
C GLY A 10 -25.72 2.03 -9.75
N TRP A 11 -26.09 1.10 -10.63
CA TRP A 11 -26.26 1.27 -12.06
C TRP A 11 -27.20 0.18 -12.61
N VAL A 12 -27.95 0.53 -13.64
CA VAL A 12 -28.87 -0.37 -14.35
C VAL A 12 -28.41 -0.46 -15.82
N PRO A 13 -28.33 -1.67 -16.41
CA PRO A 13 -28.01 -1.85 -17.83
C PRO A 13 -28.84 -0.95 -18.75
N GLY A 14 -28.16 -0.23 -19.66
CA GLY A 14 -28.78 0.73 -20.58
C GLY A 14 -28.88 2.16 -20.03
N GLU A 15 -28.56 2.42 -18.75
CA GLU A 15 -28.43 3.77 -18.23
C GLU A 15 -27.05 4.37 -18.54
N PRO A 16 -26.94 5.72 -18.65
CA PRO A 16 -25.65 6.38 -18.82
C PRO A 16 -24.68 6.03 -17.71
N VAL A 17 -23.44 5.67 -18.06
CA VAL A 17 -22.39 5.36 -17.09
C VAL A 17 -21.71 6.66 -16.65
N PRO A 18 -21.76 7.00 -15.35
CA PRO A 18 -21.29 8.30 -14.88
C PRO A 18 -19.78 8.27 -14.56
N GLY A 19 -18.91 8.06 -15.55
CA GLY A 19 -17.47 8.04 -15.33
C GLY A 19 -16.68 8.08 -16.63
N GLU A 20 -15.53 8.74 -16.58
CA GLU A 20 -14.51 8.76 -17.63
C GLU A 20 -13.34 7.83 -17.29
N VAL A 21 -13.01 7.75 -15.99
CA VAL A 21 -11.95 6.91 -15.45
C VAL A 21 -12.55 5.90 -14.47
N VAL A 22 -12.33 4.62 -14.74
CA VAL A 22 -12.73 3.53 -13.83
C VAL A 22 -11.59 3.21 -12.86
N VAL A 23 -11.90 3.07 -11.58
CA VAL A 23 -11.05 2.38 -10.60
C VAL A 23 -11.64 0.99 -10.39
N TYR A 24 -10.99 -0.02 -10.97
CA TYR A 24 -11.47 -1.39 -10.92
C TYR A 24 -10.89 -2.14 -9.71
N PHE A 25 -11.77 -2.65 -8.85
CA PHE A 25 -11.39 -3.44 -7.69
C PHE A 25 -12.31 -4.65 -7.52
N ALA A 26 -11.79 -5.82 -7.87
CA ALA A 26 -12.55 -7.07 -7.93
C ALA A 26 -12.43 -7.95 -6.68
N ASP A 27 -11.62 -7.56 -5.70
CA ASP A 27 -11.37 -8.35 -4.52
C ASP A 27 -12.41 -8.16 -3.41
N ASP A 28 -12.46 -9.11 -2.48
CA ASP A 28 -13.33 -9.10 -1.30
C ASP A 28 -12.87 -8.04 -0.25
N PRO A 29 -13.69 -7.76 0.78
CA PRO A 29 -13.38 -6.73 1.78
C PRO A 29 -12.05 -6.95 2.54
N ARG A 30 -11.56 -8.18 2.67
CA ARG A 30 -10.29 -8.46 3.36
C ARG A 30 -9.09 -7.83 2.67
N ARG A 31 -9.22 -7.50 1.37
CA ARG A 31 -8.19 -6.82 0.59
C ARG A 31 -8.45 -5.32 0.39
N LEU A 32 -9.51 -4.78 0.98
CA LEU A 32 -9.91 -3.38 0.79
C LEU A 32 -8.84 -2.37 1.24
N TYR A 33 -7.93 -2.74 2.15
CA TYR A 33 -6.80 -1.91 2.54
C TYR A 33 -5.92 -1.50 1.34
N GLN A 34 -5.91 -2.29 0.26
CA GLN A 34 -5.16 -1.99 -0.97
C GLN A 34 -5.76 -0.81 -1.74
N LEU A 35 -7.07 -0.64 -1.68
CA LEU A 35 -7.77 0.48 -2.31
C LEU A 35 -7.84 1.70 -1.38
N HIS A 36 -7.96 1.49 -0.07
CA HIS A 36 -8.28 2.52 0.91
C HIS A 36 -7.33 3.73 0.83
N GLN A 37 -6.02 3.52 0.80
CA GLN A 37 -5.04 4.61 0.72
C GLN A 37 -5.08 5.37 -0.62
N TRP A 38 -5.65 4.78 -1.66
CA TRP A 38 -5.78 5.43 -2.96
C TRP A 38 -7.05 6.29 -3.09
N LEU A 39 -8.11 6.00 -2.33
CA LEU A 39 -9.39 6.70 -2.46
C LEU A 39 -9.25 8.24 -2.39
N PRO A 40 -8.51 8.84 -1.44
CA PRO A 40 -8.32 10.29 -1.41
C PRO A 40 -7.56 10.83 -2.63
N VAL A 41 -6.65 10.06 -3.24
CA VAL A 41 -5.96 10.43 -4.48
C VAL A 41 -6.93 10.41 -5.66
N PHE A 42 -7.81 9.42 -5.71
CA PHE A 42 -8.85 9.33 -6.73
C PHE A 42 -9.91 10.42 -6.59
N GLU A 43 -10.20 10.91 -5.36
CA GLU A 43 -11.05 12.08 -5.15
C GLU A 43 -10.40 13.36 -5.68
N LEU A 44 -9.07 13.46 -5.72
CA LEU A 44 -8.39 14.56 -6.40
C LEU A 44 -8.50 14.44 -7.92
N LEU A 45 -8.38 13.22 -8.46
CA LEU A 45 -8.56 12.95 -9.88
C LEU A 45 -9.99 13.25 -10.34
N ASP A 46 -11.00 12.90 -9.52
CA ASP A 46 -12.44 13.11 -9.80
C ASP A 46 -12.80 14.58 -10.02
N ARG A 47 -11.99 15.51 -9.53
CA ARG A 47 -12.22 16.97 -9.74
C ARG A 47 -12.04 17.39 -11.19
N ALA A 48 -11.17 16.69 -11.95
CA ALA A 48 -10.89 16.98 -13.35
C ALA A 48 -11.52 15.94 -14.29
N HIS A 49 -11.54 14.68 -13.87
CA HIS A 49 -11.98 13.54 -14.66
C HIS A 49 -12.93 12.69 -13.83
N PRO A 50 -14.22 12.59 -14.17
CA PRO A 50 -15.20 11.83 -13.40
C PRO A 50 -14.75 10.38 -13.16
N VAL A 51 -14.55 10.03 -11.88
CA VAL A 51 -14.09 8.71 -11.45
C VAL A 51 -15.26 7.83 -11.05
N LEU A 52 -15.25 6.57 -11.52
CA LEU A 52 -16.20 5.54 -11.16
C LEU A 52 -15.48 4.34 -10.51
N VAL A 53 -15.78 4.04 -9.26
CA VAL A 53 -15.27 2.83 -8.60
C VAL A 53 -16.13 1.64 -8.98
N VAL A 54 -15.55 0.66 -9.67
CA VAL A 54 -16.21 -0.58 -10.08
C VAL A 54 -15.77 -1.72 -9.18
N THR A 55 -16.71 -2.30 -8.46
CA THR A 55 -16.50 -3.45 -7.58
C THR A 55 -17.22 -4.69 -8.10
N ARG A 56 -16.78 -5.89 -7.67
CA ARG A 56 -17.39 -7.17 -8.03
C ARG A 56 -18.12 -7.85 -6.86
N HIS A 57 -17.90 -7.35 -5.65
CA HIS A 57 -18.46 -7.89 -4.41
C HIS A 57 -19.40 -6.88 -3.75
N PRO A 58 -20.65 -7.25 -3.43
CA PRO A 58 -21.61 -6.37 -2.75
C PRO A 58 -21.10 -5.83 -1.41
N GLN A 59 -20.39 -6.65 -0.66
CA GLN A 59 -19.80 -6.23 0.61
C GLN A 59 -18.71 -5.17 0.42
N THR A 60 -17.83 -5.36 -0.58
CA THR A 60 -16.81 -4.36 -0.95
C THR A 60 -17.44 -3.05 -1.39
N TYR A 61 -18.51 -3.11 -2.20
CA TYR A 61 -19.29 -1.95 -2.61
C TYR A 61 -19.84 -1.16 -1.41
N ALA A 62 -20.41 -1.86 -0.43
CA ALA A 62 -20.94 -1.24 0.78
C ALA A 62 -19.84 -0.58 1.62
N GLU A 63 -18.70 -1.25 1.80
CA GLU A 63 -17.57 -0.70 2.54
C GLU A 63 -16.93 0.51 1.84
N VAL A 64 -16.72 0.45 0.53
CA VAL A 64 -16.23 1.60 -0.26
C VAL A 64 -17.12 2.82 -0.06
N GLY A 65 -18.44 2.61 0.01
CA GLY A 65 -19.39 3.72 0.23
C GLY A 65 -19.31 4.40 1.60
N ARG A 66 -18.67 3.76 2.58
CA ARG A 66 -18.39 4.37 3.88
C ARG A 66 -17.08 5.16 3.88
N LEU A 67 -16.17 4.85 2.95
CA LEU A 67 -14.81 5.38 2.90
C LEU A 67 -14.66 6.58 1.97
N THR A 68 -15.51 6.71 0.94
CA THR A 68 -15.41 7.77 -0.06
C THR A 68 -16.76 8.20 -0.61
N ARG A 69 -16.81 9.41 -1.17
CA ARG A 69 -17.95 9.97 -1.90
C ARG A 69 -17.89 9.71 -3.40
N LEU A 70 -16.85 9.07 -3.91
CA LEU A 70 -16.74 8.71 -5.31
C LEU A 70 -17.95 7.90 -5.75
N ARG A 71 -18.37 8.11 -7.00
CA ARG A 71 -19.42 7.29 -7.63
C ARG A 71 -18.93 5.85 -7.68
N ARG A 72 -19.83 4.91 -7.42
CA ARG A 72 -19.50 3.49 -7.39
C ARG A 72 -20.61 2.63 -7.92
N VAL A 73 -20.23 1.53 -8.51
CA VAL A 73 -21.14 0.48 -8.99
C VAL A 73 -20.62 -0.89 -8.56
N CYS A 74 -21.56 -1.83 -8.41
CA CYS A 74 -21.22 -3.23 -8.22
C CYS A 74 -21.75 -4.05 -9.38
N VAL A 75 -20.85 -4.73 -10.09
CA VAL A 75 -21.19 -5.59 -11.23
C VAL A 75 -20.63 -7.01 -10.98
N PRO A 76 -21.38 -7.88 -10.30
CA PRO A 76 -20.89 -9.18 -9.85
C PRO A 76 -20.52 -10.13 -11.00
N ASN A 77 -21.18 -10.06 -12.13
CA ASN A 77 -20.94 -10.95 -13.26
C ASN A 77 -20.19 -10.25 -14.42
N LEU A 78 -19.56 -11.06 -15.27
CA LEU A 78 -18.73 -10.56 -16.38
C LEU A 78 -19.58 -9.90 -17.48
N ALA A 79 -20.78 -10.40 -17.75
CA ALA A 79 -21.64 -9.86 -18.80
C ALA A 79 -22.06 -8.42 -18.48
N GLU A 80 -22.44 -8.14 -17.21
CA GLU A 80 -22.75 -6.79 -16.76
C GLU A 80 -21.52 -5.86 -16.81
N LEU A 81 -20.30 -6.38 -16.52
CA LEU A 81 -19.08 -5.59 -16.66
C LEU A 81 -18.82 -5.18 -18.10
N VAL A 82 -18.97 -6.12 -19.04
CA VAL A 82 -18.82 -5.86 -20.48
C VAL A 82 -19.87 -4.85 -20.94
N GLN A 83 -21.11 -4.99 -20.48
CA GLN A 83 -22.18 -4.05 -20.82
C GLN A 83 -21.91 -2.66 -20.24
N LEU A 84 -21.49 -2.54 -18.97
CA LEU A 84 -21.12 -1.27 -18.34
C LEU A 84 -20.04 -0.54 -19.18
N TYR A 85 -19.04 -1.28 -19.64
CA TYR A 85 -17.98 -0.72 -20.47
C TYR A 85 -18.44 -0.39 -21.91
N GLY A 86 -19.45 -1.11 -22.42
CA GLY A 86 -20.06 -0.84 -23.71
C GLY A 86 -21.00 0.36 -23.71
N ASP A 87 -21.71 0.57 -22.60
CA ASP A 87 -22.70 1.66 -22.44
C ASP A 87 -22.02 2.98 -22.04
N GLY A 88 -20.75 2.93 -21.57
CA GLY A 88 -20.00 4.09 -21.09
C GLY A 88 -18.93 4.58 -22.05
N ASP A 89 -18.63 5.88 -22.00
CA ASP A 89 -17.44 6.49 -22.65
C ASP A 89 -16.23 6.46 -21.67
N ILE A 90 -15.89 5.24 -21.21
CA ILE A 90 -14.79 5.03 -20.28
C ILE A 90 -13.47 5.04 -21.07
N LYS A 91 -12.60 5.96 -20.72
CA LYS A 91 -11.32 6.18 -21.41
C LYS A 91 -10.13 5.48 -20.76
N ALA A 92 -10.17 5.32 -19.44
CA ALA A 92 -9.10 4.63 -18.71
C ALA A 92 -9.65 3.79 -17.56
N ALA A 93 -8.90 2.72 -17.23
CA ALA A 93 -9.13 1.90 -16.05
C ALA A 93 -7.85 1.82 -15.20
N ILE A 94 -7.97 2.08 -13.90
CA ILE A 94 -6.87 2.07 -12.92
C ILE A 94 -7.01 0.85 -12.00
N TYR A 95 -5.87 0.18 -11.75
CA TYR A 95 -5.78 -1.05 -10.98
C TYR A 95 -4.76 -0.88 -9.83
N VAL A 96 -5.22 -1.07 -8.60
CA VAL A 96 -4.41 -0.85 -7.39
C VAL A 96 -3.68 -2.11 -6.90
N ASN A 97 -3.83 -3.24 -7.57
CA ASN A 97 -3.23 -4.51 -7.14
C ASN A 97 -2.99 -5.48 -8.31
N ASN A 98 -2.27 -6.57 -8.03
CA ASN A 98 -2.01 -7.68 -8.97
C ASN A 98 -3.06 -8.80 -8.87
N SER A 99 -4.35 -8.47 -8.72
CA SER A 99 -5.41 -9.47 -8.71
C SER A 99 -5.56 -10.14 -10.09
N VAL A 100 -5.65 -11.46 -10.12
CA VAL A 100 -5.94 -12.21 -11.36
C VAL A 100 -7.28 -11.76 -11.96
N GLN A 101 -8.23 -11.33 -11.14
CA GLN A 101 -9.52 -10.83 -11.61
C GLN A 101 -9.44 -9.53 -12.42
N ASN A 102 -8.31 -8.83 -12.41
CA ASN A 102 -8.08 -7.66 -13.26
C ASN A 102 -8.18 -8.03 -14.75
N PHE A 103 -7.87 -9.28 -15.14
CA PHE A 103 -8.00 -9.75 -16.50
C PHE A 103 -9.42 -9.66 -17.06
N HIS A 104 -10.45 -9.69 -16.22
CA HIS A 104 -11.83 -9.45 -16.66
C HIS A 104 -12.04 -8.03 -17.19
N SER A 105 -11.41 -7.05 -16.58
CA SER A 105 -11.47 -5.65 -17.01
C SER A 105 -10.45 -5.35 -18.12
N LEU A 106 -9.27 -5.98 -18.10
CA LEU A 106 -8.25 -5.87 -19.13
C LEU A 106 -8.71 -6.38 -20.51
N ALA A 107 -9.77 -7.18 -20.57
CA ALA A 107 -10.39 -7.63 -21.82
C ALA A 107 -11.06 -6.49 -22.61
N ALA A 108 -11.34 -5.34 -21.98
CA ALA A 108 -11.91 -4.18 -22.66
C ALA A 108 -10.85 -3.45 -23.49
N THR A 109 -11.02 -3.39 -24.82
CA THR A 109 -9.99 -2.92 -25.74
C THR A 109 -10.04 -1.42 -26.04
N ARG A 110 -11.08 -0.71 -25.58
CA ARG A 110 -11.32 0.70 -25.94
C ARG A 110 -10.96 1.68 -24.82
N MET A 111 -10.16 1.28 -23.85
CA MET A 111 -9.68 2.11 -22.75
C MET A 111 -8.20 1.87 -22.51
N ILE A 112 -7.52 2.83 -21.88
CA ILE A 112 -6.13 2.68 -21.43
C ILE A 112 -6.11 2.02 -20.06
N HIS A 113 -5.31 0.98 -19.90
CA HIS A 113 -5.17 0.25 -18.64
C HIS A 113 -3.93 0.70 -17.87
N ILE A 114 -4.14 1.23 -16.65
CA ILE A 114 -3.12 1.83 -15.80
C ILE A 114 -2.99 1.03 -14.51
N HIS A 115 -1.84 0.43 -14.26
CA HIS A 115 -1.54 -0.21 -12.99
C HIS A 115 -0.79 0.76 -12.07
N VAL A 116 -1.22 0.90 -10.80
CA VAL A 116 -0.61 1.81 -9.84
C VAL A 116 -0.04 1.11 -8.61
N ASN A 117 -0.41 -0.17 -8.39
CA ASN A 117 -0.15 -0.95 -7.18
C ASN A 117 -0.64 -0.26 -5.88
N HIS A 118 -0.78 -1.00 -4.78
CA HIS A 118 -1.31 -0.46 -3.52
C HIS A 118 -0.22 0.14 -2.62
N GLY A 119 1.04 -0.27 -2.81
CA GLY A 119 2.16 0.16 -1.99
C GLY A 119 3.49 -0.02 -2.72
N GLU A 120 4.59 0.36 -2.11
CA GLU A 120 5.95 0.06 -2.54
C GLU A 120 6.63 -0.83 -1.51
N SER A 121 7.31 -1.89 -1.94
CA SER A 121 7.97 -2.84 -1.05
C SER A 121 9.08 -3.57 -1.80
N ASP A 122 10.10 -4.01 -1.09
CA ASP A 122 11.20 -4.81 -1.65
C ASP A 122 10.83 -6.30 -1.85
N LYS A 123 9.60 -6.69 -1.53
CA LYS A 123 9.15 -8.08 -1.72
C LYS A 123 9.13 -8.45 -3.20
N VAL A 124 9.58 -9.67 -3.52
CA VAL A 124 9.60 -10.19 -4.91
C VAL A 124 8.23 -10.15 -5.58
N CYS A 125 7.15 -10.36 -4.82
CA CYS A 125 5.78 -10.33 -5.33
C CYS A 125 5.33 -8.96 -5.86
N MET A 126 6.11 -7.89 -5.64
CA MET A 126 5.82 -6.57 -6.20
C MET A 126 6.04 -6.50 -7.71
N ALA A 127 6.95 -7.31 -8.26
CA ALA A 127 7.17 -7.42 -9.69
C ALA A 127 6.43 -8.66 -10.23
N SER A 128 5.33 -8.43 -10.91
CA SER A 128 4.50 -9.47 -11.51
C SER A 128 4.58 -9.43 -13.03
N ASN A 129 4.57 -10.60 -13.67
CA ASN A 129 4.47 -10.70 -15.13
C ASN A 129 3.15 -10.10 -15.67
N GLN A 130 2.13 -9.96 -14.81
CA GLN A 130 0.88 -9.26 -15.12
C GLN A 130 1.11 -7.80 -15.52
N ALA A 131 2.21 -7.17 -15.07
CA ALA A 131 2.56 -5.80 -15.46
C ALA A 131 2.65 -5.59 -16.97
N LYS A 132 2.97 -6.65 -17.74
CA LYS A 132 3.02 -6.61 -19.21
C LYS A 132 1.66 -6.41 -19.89
N ALA A 133 0.57 -6.68 -19.18
CA ALA A 133 -0.79 -6.55 -19.69
C ALA A 133 -1.34 -5.12 -19.62
N TYR A 134 -0.67 -4.23 -18.90
CA TYR A 134 -1.11 -2.83 -18.75
C TYR A 134 -0.43 -1.91 -19.77
N ASP A 135 -1.13 -0.86 -20.19
CA ASP A 135 -0.59 0.16 -21.10
C ASP A 135 0.38 1.10 -20.38
N ARG A 136 0.13 1.34 -19.08
CA ARG A 136 0.98 2.11 -18.18
C ARG A 136 1.10 1.41 -16.83
N VAL A 137 2.29 1.44 -16.27
CA VAL A 137 2.58 0.95 -14.91
C VAL A 137 3.22 2.12 -14.15
N LEU A 138 2.46 2.74 -13.25
CA LEU A 138 2.97 3.83 -12.45
C LEU A 138 3.73 3.25 -11.25
N VAL A 139 4.98 3.63 -11.11
CA VAL A 139 5.91 3.09 -10.11
C VAL A 139 6.43 4.19 -9.19
N ALA A 140 6.92 3.81 -8.01
CA ALA A 140 7.42 4.79 -7.06
C ALA A 140 8.72 5.47 -7.53
N GLY A 141 9.62 4.74 -8.19
CA GLY A 141 10.88 5.28 -8.68
C GLY A 141 11.84 4.19 -9.17
N GLU A 142 13.14 4.50 -9.18
CA GLU A 142 14.18 3.65 -9.76
C GLU A 142 14.29 2.27 -9.10
N ALA A 143 14.11 2.18 -7.79
CA ALA A 143 14.13 0.90 -7.09
C ALA A 143 13.06 -0.08 -7.61
N ALA A 144 11.86 0.43 -7.93
CA ALA A 144 10.80 -0.36 -8.53
C ALA A 144 11.16 -0.79 -9.96
N LEU A 145 11.67 0.13 -10.80
CA LEU A 145 12.11 -0.18 -12.16
C LEU A 145 13.18 -1.27 -12.17
N ARG A 146 14.18 -1.13 -11.31
CA ARG A 146 15.24 -2.13 -11.15
C ARG A 146 14.65 -3.50 -10.81
N ARG A 147 13.70 -3.58 -9.89
CA ARG A 147 13.03 -4.82 -9.49
C ARG A 147 12.32 -5.49 -10.68
N TYR A 148 11.66 -4.70 -11.53
CA TYR A 148 11.05 -5.21 -12.75
C TYR A 148 12.08 -5.71 -13.76
N ARG A 149 13.21 -4.99 -13.97
CA ARG A 149 14.33 -5.43 -14.83
C ARG A 149 14.94 -6.75 -14.37
N GLU A 150 15.05 -6.94 -13.06
CA GLU A 150 15.61 -8.17 -12.47
C GLU A 150 14.61 -9.36 -12.52
N ALA A 151 13.31 -9.09 -12.46
CA ALA A 151 12.27 -10.12 -12.36
C ALA A 151 11.65 -10.53 -13.69
N LEU A 152 11.59 -9.64 -14.68
CA LEU A 152 10.86 -9.88 -15.92
C LEU A 152 11.80 -10.11 -17.10
N ILE A 153 11.53 -11.18 -17.83
CA ILE A 153 12.14 -11.42 -19.15
C ILE A 153 11.29 -10.63 -20.17
N GLU A 154 11.93 -9.78 -20.96
CA GLU A 154 11.31 -8.98 -22.02
C GLU A 154 10.05 -8.20 -21.56
N PHE A 155 10.21 -6.94 -21.27
CA PHE A 155 9.11 -6.01 -21.01
C PHE A 155 9.42 -4.63 -21.62
N ASP A 156 8.39 -3.88 -21.98
CA ASP A 156 8.55 -2.53 -22.51
C ASP A 156 8.67 -1.53 -21.35
N GLU A 157 9.89 -1.13 -21.03
CA GLU A 157 10.19 -0.19 -19.95
C GLU A 157 9.53 1.19 -20.15
N ARG A 158 9.24 1.59 -21.39
CA ARG A 158 8.56 2.87 -21.71
C ARG A 158 7.13 2.95 -21.13
N ARG A 159 6.54 1.81 -20.77
CA ARG A 159 5.23 1.75 -20.10
C ARG A 159 5.32 2.08 -18.59
N PHE A 160 6.53 2.07 -18.02
CA PHE A 160 6.73 2.30 -16.60
C PHE A 160 7.04 3.76 -16.34
N VAL A 161 6.16 4.43 -15.58
CA VAL A 161 6.23 5.87 -15.33
C VAL A 161 6.51 6.12 -13.85
N PRO A 162 7.67 6.69 -13.48
CA PRO A 162 7.97 7.05 -12.09
C PRO A 162 7.12 8.23 -11.62
N VAL A 163 6.21 7.99 -10.68
CA VAL A 163 5.31 9.03 -10.14
C VAL A 163 5.53 9.27 -8.64
N GLY A 164 6.38 8.51 -7.98
CA GLY A 164 6.52 8.57 -6.52
C GLY A 164 5.37 7.83 -5.81
N ARG A 165 4.96 8.37 -4.66
CA ARG A 165 3.91 7.82 -3.80
C ARG A 165 2.83 8.87 -3.52
N PRO A 166 1.84 9.06 -4.39
CA PRO A 166 0.79 10.09 -4.24
C PRO A 166 0.06 10.05 -2.90
N GLN A 167 -0.17 8.86 -2.35
CA GLN A 167 -0.83 8.68 -1.07
C GLN A 167 -0.07 9.36 0.09
N LEU A 168 1.26 9.46 -0.01
CA LEU A 168 2.10 10.04 1.03
C LEU A 168 2.13 11.57 1.00
N ASP A 169 1.71 12.19 -0.10
CA ASP A 169 1.50 13.64 -0.20
C ASP A 169 0.26 14.09 0.58
N LEU A 170 -0.67 13.17 0.80
CA LEU A 170 -1.85 13.37 1.61
C LEU A 170 -1.46 13.16 3.08
N ARG A 171 -1.74 14.15 3.90
CA ARG A 171 -1.41 14.10 5.32
C ARG A 171 -2.68 13.84 6.13
N PRO A 172 -3.04 12.56 6.40
CA PRO A 172 -4.22 12.25 7.18
C PRO A 172 -4.11 12.82 8.59
N GLU A 173 -5.25 13.08 9.23
CA GLU A 173 -5.29 13.53 10.62
C GLU A 173 -4.63 12.50 11.54
N PRO A 174 -3.86 12.94 12.55
CA PRO A 174 -3.17 12.02 13.44
C PRO A 174 -4.16 11.24 14.32
N VAL A 175 -4.01 9.92 14.34
CA VAL A 175 -4.79 9.02 15.24
C VAL A 175 -4.28 9.06 16.67
N LEU A 176 -2.98 9.31 16.86
CA LEU A 176 -2.38 9.34 18.17
C LEU A 176 -2.56 10.72 18.83
N PRO A 177 -3.08 10.79 20.07
CA PRO A 177 -3.14 12.04 20.79
C PRO A 177 -1.73 12.60 21.03
N PRO A 178 -1.57 13.92 21.11
CA PRO A 178 -0.29 14.55 21.45
C PRO A 178 0.26 14.03 22.78
N THR A 179 1.58 13.91 22.87
CA THR A 179 2.31 13.54 24.08
C THR A 179 3.70 14.15 24.05
N ALA A 180 4.25 14.45 25.23
CA ALA A 180 5.65 14.84 25.39
C ALA A 180 6.61 13.63 25.30
N ARG A 181 6.10 12.40 25.44
CA ARG A 181 6.89 11.18 25.40
C ARG A 181 7.34 10.83 23.98
N ARG A 182 8.51 10.20 23.87
CA ARG A 182 8.94 9.60 22.60
C ARG A 182 8.04 8.41 22.24
N THR A 183 7.57 8.33 21.02
CA THR A 183 6.71 7.23 20.57
C THR A 183 7.51 6.20 19.78
N VAL A 184 7.59 4.99 20.29
CA VAL A 184 8.14 3.81 19.61
C VAL A 184 6.98 3.09 18.92
N LEU A 185 7.02 3.02 17.60
CA LEU A 185 6.06 2.27 16.80
C LEU A 185 6.66 0.93 16.40
N TYR A 186 6.02 -0.18 16.80
CA TYR A 186 6.30 -1.49 16.25
C TYR A 186 5.19 -1.89 15.29
N ALA A 187 5.52 -1.94 13.99
CA ALA A 187 4.57 -2.18 12.92
C ALA A 187 5.02 -3.34 12.01
N PRO A 188 4.90 -4.60 12.48
CA PRO A 188 5.28 -5.76 11.70
C PRO A 188 4.29 -6.08 10.58
N THR A 189 4.80 -6.74 9.52
CA THR A 189 3.99 -7.32 8.45
C THR A 189 3.38 -8.66 8.87
N TRP A 190 2.54 -9.24 8.03
CA TRP A 190 1.99 -10.58 8.19
C TRP A 190 2.89 -11.64 7.52
N GLU A 191 2.63 -12.92 7.78
CA GLU A 191 3.45 -14.06 7.35
C GLU A 191 3.51 -14.30 5.83
N GLY A 192 2.72 -13.55 5.05
CA GLY A 192 2.67 -13.76 3.61
C GLY A 192 1.88 -15.00 3.22
N GLU A 193 1.82 -15.31 1.91
CA GLU A 193 1.11 -16.47 1.38
C GLU A 193 2.04 -17.69 1.24
N ASN A 194 3.34 -17.50 1.38
CA ASN A 194 4.34 -18.56 1.29
C ASN A 194 5.65 -18.16 2.01
N ALA A 195 6.54 -19.13 2.22
CA ALA A 195 7.81 -18.93 2.95
C ALA A 195 8.71 -17.85 2.31
N ALA A 196 8.72 -17.71 0.99
CA ALA A 196 9.55 -16.71 0.30
C ALA A 196 9.09 -15.27 0.60
N ASN A 197 7.79 -15.08 0.82
CA ASN A 197 7.19 -13.78 1.18
C ASN A 197 7.01 -13.58 2.69
N ASN A 198 7.44 -14.55 3.51
CA ASN A 198 7.37 -14.43 4.96
C ASN A 198 8.54 -13.60 5.50
N PHE A 199 8.25 -12.35 5.86
CA PHE A 199 9.17 -11.42 6.51
C PHE A 199 8.72 -11.02 7.91
N THR A 200 7.61 -11.59 8.42
CA THR A 200 7.09 -11.18 9.74
C THR A 200 8.08 -11.48 10.87
N SER A 201 8.29 -10.51 11.74
CA SER A 201 9.06 -10.69 12.97
C SER A 201 8.19 -11.12 14.16
N VAL A 202 6.87 -11.19 13.98
CA VAL A 202 5.90 -11.37 15.08
C VAL A 202 6.19 -12.62 15.89
N ASP A 203 6.35 -13.77 15.23
CA ASP A 203 6.57 -15.08 15.88
C ASP A 203 8.00 -15.26 16.41
N VAL A 204 9.01 -14.68 15.73
CA VAL A 204 10.43 -14.94 16.05
C VAL A 204 11.04 -13.90 17.01
N HIS A 205 10.69 -12.63 16.86
CA HIS A 205 11.29 -11.54 17.63
C HIS A 205 10.24 -10.64 18.29
N GLY A 206 8.98 -10.70 17.90
CA GLY A 206 7.94 -9.75 18.26
C GLY A 206 7.77 -9.52 19.77
N PRO A 207 7.62 -10.56 20.61
CA PRO A 207 7.52 -10.38 22.06
C PRO A 207 8.75 -9.73 22.67
N ALA A 208 9.96 -10.04 22.17
CA ALA A 208 11.21 -9.45 22.65
C ALA A 208 11.33 -7.98 22.21
N ILE A 209 10.93 -7.64 20.98
CA ILE A 209 10.86 -6.26 20.49
C ILE A 209 9.91 -5.42 21.35
N ALA A 210 8.71 -5.92 21.60
CA ALA A 210 7.73 -5.22 22.43
C ALA A 210 8.23 -5.01 23.87
N ALA A 211 8.82 -6.04 24.49
CA ALA A 211 9.40 -5.95 25.81
C ALA A 211 10.56 -4.95 25.87
N ALA A 212 11.46 -4.96 24.86
CA ALA A 212 12.59 -4.04 24.77
C ALA A 212 12.12 -2.58 24.62
N ALA A 213 11.10 -2.32 23.82
CA ALA A 213 10.51 -0.99 23.68
C ALA A 213 9.84 -0.51 24.98
N LEU A 214 9.09 -1.38 25.65
CA LEU A 214 8.41 -1.07 26.94
C LEU A 214 9.38 -0.87 28.10
N ALA A 215 10.61 -1.38 28.00
CA ALA A 215 11.66 -1.18 29.01
C ALA A 215 12.32 0.21 28.95
N LEU A 216 12.05 1.01 27.92
CA LEU A 216 12.59 2.37 27.81
C LEU A 216 11.82 3.31 28.77
N PRO A 217 12.51 4.25 29.45
CA PRO A 217 11.85 5.28 30.25
C PRO A 217 11.18 6.33 29.32
N ASP A 218 10.13 6.93 29.80
CA ASP A 218 9.44 8.07 29.20
C ASP A 218 9.04 7.87 27.72
N VAL A 219 8.62 6.67 27.38
CA VAL A 219 8.14 6.34 26.04
C VAL A 219 6.66 6.00 26.02
N ARG A 220 6.04 6.24 24.88
CA ARG A 220 4.79 5.62 24.47
C ARG A 220 5.12 4.51 23.47
N VAL A 221 4.65 3.30 23.71
CA VAL A 221 4.77 2.19 22.76
C VAL A 221 3.45 1.99 22.02
N VAL A 222 3.51 1.94 20.71
CA VAL A 222 2.37 1.64 19.85
C VAL A 222 2.68 0.36 19.08
N TYR A 223 1.84 -0.65 19.25
CA TYR A 223 1.88 -1.87 18.45
C TYR A 223 0.80 -1.80 17.39
N LYS A 224 1.20 -1.73 16.12
CA LYS A 224 0.30 -1.67 14.97
C LYS A 224 0.71 -2.70 13.92
N PRO A 225 0.36 -3.98 14.11
CA PRO A 225 0.63 -5.01 13.13
C PRO A 225 -0.19 -4.80 11.86
N HIS A 226 0.19 -5.48 10.80
CA HIS A 226 -0.68 -5.64 9.62
C HIS A 226 -2.01 -6.26 10.05
N PRO A 227 -3.17 -5.83 9.55
CA PRO A 227 -4.48 -6.35 9.99
C PRO A 227 -4.60 -7.88 9.92
N ARG A 228 -3.98 -8.52 8.93
CA ARG A 228 -3.98 -9.99 8.79
C ARG A 228 -3.27 -10.75 9.92
N VAL A 229 -2.39 -10.10 10.69
CA VAL A 229 -1.75 -10.72 11.87
C VAL A 229 -2.77 -11.06 12.95
N ALA A 230 -3.76 -10.17 13.16
CA ALA A 230 -4.82 -10.39 14.15
C ALA A 230 -5.75 -11.57 13.79
N SER A 231 -5.84 -11.91 12.51
CA SER A 231 -6.63 -13.03 11.98
C SER A 231 -5.77 -14.18 11.44
N SER A 232 -4.48 -14.22 11.81
CA SER A 232 -3.56 -15.26 11.35
C SER A 232 -4.01 -16.65 11.81
N THR A 233 -3.94 -17.61 10.89
CA THR A 233 -4.18 -19.03 11.16
C THR A 233 -2.91 -19.78 11.54
N ASP A 234 -1.74 -19.14 11.42
CA ASP A 234 -0.48 -19.70 11.91
C ASP A 234 -0.47 -19.67 13.45
N PRO A 235 -0.33 -20.83 14.12
CA PRO A 235 -0.38 -20.89 15.59
C PRO A 235 0.72 -20.09 16.28
N GLY A 236 1.94 -20.02 15.69
CA GLY A 236 3.09 -19.30 16.22
C GLY A 236 2.85 -17.79 16.15
N VAL A 237 2.43 -17.29 14.99
CA VAL A 237 2.10 -15.88 14.78
C VAL A 237 0.94 -15.46 15.69
N ALA A 238 -0.14 -16.26 15.75
CA ALA A 238 -1.30 -15.96 16.59
C ALA A 238 -0.97 -15.93 18.08
N ALA A 239 -0.15 -16.87 18.58
CA ALA A 239 0.29 -16.90 19.98
C ALA A 239 1.20 -15.71 20.32
N ALA A 240 2.16 -15.41 19.46
CA ALA A 240 3.07 -14.28 19.64
C ALA A 240 2.32 -12.94 19.58
N HIS A 241 1.37 -12.78 18.65
CA HIS A 241 0.50 -11.60 18.57
C HIS A 241 -0.25 -11.37 19.89
N ARG A 242 -0.93 -12.40 20.43
CA ARG A 242 -1.62 -12.30 21.73
C ARG A 242 -0.69 -11.90 22.86
N ARG A 243 0.54 -12.46 22.88
CA ARG A 243 1.56 -12.12 23.88
C ARG A 243 1.98 -10.66 23.76
N ILE A 244 2.20 -10.13 22.57
CA ILE A 244 2.55 -8.71 22.35
C ILE A 244 1.42 -7.81 22.81
N VAL A 245 0.17 -8.12 22.43
CA VAL A 245 -1.02 -7.39 22.88
C VAL A 245 -1.06 -7.35 24.41
N GLY A 246 -0.93 -8.52 25.07
CA GLY A 246 -0.90 -8.60 26.54
C GLY A 246 0.17 -7.74 27.19
N LEU A 247 1.39 -7.72 26.63
CA LEU A 247 2.49 -6.88 27.13
C LEU A 247 2.15 -5.38 27.05
N VAL A 248 1.63 -4.94 25.89
CA VAL A 248 1.30 -3.52 25.68
C VAL A 248 0.12 -3.08 26.53
N GLU A 249 -0.94 -3.92 26.65
CA GLU A 249 -2.10 -3.63 27.47
C GLU A 249 -1.77 -3.63 28.98
N GLU A 250 -0.92 -4.56 29.43
CA GLU A 250 -0.45 -4.58 30.82
C GLU A 250 0.36 -3.33 31.15
N ALA A 251 1.26 -2.89 30.26
CA ALA A 251 1.99 -1.64 30.43
C ALA A 251 1.04 -0.43 30.46
N ALA A 252 0.02 -0.42 29.60
CA ALA A 252 -1.01 0.64 29.58
C ALA A 252 -1.83 0.68 30.88
N ARG A 253 -2.12 -0.47 31.49
CA ARG A 253 -2.80 -0.53 32.80
C ARG A 253 -1.90 -0.04 33.96
N ARG A 254 -0.59 -0.39 33.91
CA ARG A 254 0.37 0.05 34.96
C ARG A 254 0.63 1.55 34.89
N GLU A 255 0.68 2.11 33.70
CA GLU A 255 0.96 3.53 33.48
C GLU A 255 0.00 4.14 32.44
N PRO A 256 -1.26 4.45 32.83
CA PRO A 256 -2.26 4.99 31.88
C PRO A 256 -1.81 6.29 31.19
N GLY A 257 -1.03 7.12 31.88
CA GLY A 257 -0.47 8.38 31.37
C GLY A 257 0.59 8.19 30.28
N ALA A 258 1.18 7.00 30.12
CA ALA A 258 2.13 6.71 29.05
C ALA A 258 1.46 6.65 27.66
N GLY A 259 0.18 6.27 27.63
CA GLY A 259 -0.59 6.21 26.39
C GLY A 259 -0.19 5.06 25.45
N HIS A 260 0.33 3.95 26.01
CA HIS A 260 0.61 2.73 25.24
C HIS A 260 -0.66 2.23 24.55
N ARG A 261 -0.56 1.75 23.30
CA ARG A 261 -1.73 1.34 22.50
C ARG A 261 -1.45 0.17 21.58
N VAL A 262 -2.51 -0.61 21.35
CA VAL A 262 -2.61 -1.56 20.25
C VAL A 262 -3.59 -0.99 19.23
N LEU A 263 -3.15 -0.89 17.97
CA LEU A 263 -3.94 -0.38 16.84
C LEU A 263 -3.95 -1.44 15.73
N ILE A 264 -5.11 -1.90 15.31
CA ILE A 264 -5.21 -2.98 14.29
C ILE A 264 -5.62 -2.42 12.93
N ASN A 265 -6.73 -1.71 12.86
CA ASN A 265 -7.36 -1.28 11.61
C ASN A 265 -7.11 0.19 11.24
N ASP A 266 -6.38 0.91 12.08
CA ASP A 266 -6.07 2.33 11.85
C ASP A 266 -5.16 2.50 10.63
N ASP A 267 -5.27 3.64 9.95
CA ASP A 267 -4.37 3.99 8.86
C ASP A 267 -2.95 4.24 9.40
N ILE A 268 -1.98 3.49 8.89
CA ILE A 268 -0.58 3.60 9.29
C ILE A 268 -0.01 5.01 9.04
N LEU A 269 -0.45 5.69 7.98
CA LEU A 269 0.00 7.05 7.65
C LEU A 269 -0.45 8.06 8.72
N ALA A 270 -1.64 7.88 9.28
CA ALA A 270 -2.15 8.68 10.40
C ALA A 270 -1.38 8.42 11.70
N VAL A 271 -0.88 7.18 11.90
CA VAL A 271 -0.06 6.80 13.06
C VAL A 271 1.35 7.40 12.98
N PHE A 272 1.98 7.45 11.80
CA PHE A 272 3.34 7.95 11.61
C PHE A 272 3.59 9.36 12.13
N ARG A 273 2.60 10.23 12.07
CA ARG A 273 2.73 11.63 12.49
C ARG A 273 3.14 11.79 13.97
N GLY A 274 2.71 10.85 14.81
CA GLY A 274 3.04 10.85 16.24
C GLY A 274 4.27 10.03 16.62
N CYS A 275 4.98 9.40 15.66
CA CYS A 275 6.08 8.47 15.92
C CYS A 275 7.43 9.17 16.00
N SER A 276 8.30 8.70 16.91
CA SER A 276 9.70 9.12 17.06
C SER A 276 10.67 8.11 16.44
N VAL A 277 10.29 6.84 16.37
CA VAL A 277 11.07 5.74 15.79
C VAL A 277 10.11 4.66 15.30
N LEU A 278 10.48 4.00 14.20
CA LEU A 278 9.77 2.84 13.68
C LEU A 278 10.62 1.57 13.78
N ILE A 279 10.01 0.48 14.26
CA ILE A 279 10.50 -0.89 14.14
C ILE A 279 9.51 -1.62 13.21
N THR A 280 10.00 -2.20 12.13
CA THR A 280 9.15 -2.88 11.14
C THR A 280 9.90 -4.03 10.48
N ASP A 281 9.21 -4.76 9.61
CA ASP A 281 9.78 -5.80 8.76
C ASP A 281 9.98 -5.26 7.34
N VAL A 282 10.45 -6.11 6.42
CA VAL A 282 10.47 -5.80 4.98
C VAL A 282 9.02 -5.68 4.49
N SER A 283 8.57 -4.43 4.30
CA SER A 283 7.20 -4.12 3.91
C SER A 283 7.07 -2.69 3.38
N ALA A 284 5.90 -2.33 2.84
CA ALA A 284 5.60 -0.96 2.43
C ALA A 284 5.70 0.04 3.60
N VAL A 285 5.42 -0.39 4.83
CA VAL A 285 5.46 0.47 6.03
C VAL A 285 6.82 1.10 6.26
N GLY A 286 7.92 0.33 6.08
CA GLY A 286 9.29 0.84 6.21
C GLY A 286 9.63 1.88 5.15
N LEU A 287 9.21 1.66 3.90
CA LEU A 287 9.46 2.57 2.79
C LEU A 287 8.61 3.84 2.88
N ASP A 288 7.34 3.72 3.27
CA ASP A 288 6.46 4.87 3.48
C ASP A 288 6.97 5.75 4.64
N PHE A 289 7.48 5.14 5.71
CA PHE A 289 8.11 5.87 6.82
C PHE A 289 9.41 6.56 6.38
N LEU A 290 10.26 5.89 5.59
CA LEU A 290 11.46 6.46 5.00
C LEU A 290 11.14 7.68 4.12
N TYR A 291 10.06 7.60 3.31
CA TYR A 291 9.60 8.72 2.48
C TYR A 291 9.25 9.95 3.32
N LEU A 292 8.49 9.75 4.39
CA LEU A 292 7.94 10.82 5.22
C LEU A 292 8.90 11.35 6.28
N HIS A 293 9.82 10.52 6.79
CA HIS A 293 10.56 10.75 8.02
C HIS A 293 12.04 10.33 7.94
N VAL A 294 12.79 10.92 6.99
CA VAL A 294 14.25 10.66 6.89
C VAL A 294 15.03 11.07 8.14
N ASP A 295 14.44 11.94 8.96
CA ASP A 295 14.99 12.47 10.21
C ASP A 295 14.71 11.60 11.44
N LYS A 296 14.00 10.47 11.27
CA LYS A 296 13.65 9.58 12.39
C LYS A 296 14.30 8.20 12.24
N PRO A 297 14.76 7.60 13.34
CA PRO A 297 15.35 6.26 13.30
C PRO A 297 14.40 5.22 12.76
N LEU A 298 14.96 4.30 11.97
CA LEU A 298 14.28 3.15 11.39
C LEU A 298 15.01 1.87 11.82
N PHE A 299 14.25 0.86 12.20
CA PHE A 299 14.71 -0.48 12.51
C PHE A 299 13.99 -1.48 11.61
N VAL A 300 14.76 -2.39 11.00
CA VAL A 300 14.21 -3.46 10.16
C VAL A 300 14.50 -4.82 10.81
N ALA A 301 13.45 -5.58 11.10
CA ALA A 301 13.59 -6.91 11.66
C ALA A 301 13.92 -7.94 10.57
N ASP A 302 14.93 -8.78 10.85
CA ASP A 302 15.37 -9.88 10.00
C ASP A 302 15.03 -11.24 10.63
N ARG A 303 13.87 -11.79 10.28
CA ARG A 303 13.48 -13.12 10.78
C ARG A 303 14.41 -14.25 10.30
N ARG A 304 15.14 -14.04 9.18
CA ARG A 304 15.99 -15.04 8.57
C ARG A 304 17.42 -15.08 9.16
N ASN A 305 17.74 -14.07 9.98
CA ASN A 305 19.09 -13.89 10.56
C ASN A 305 20.20 -13.92 9.50
N ASN A 306 19.93 -13.36 8.33
CA ASN A 306 20.85 -13.28 7.20
C ASN A 306 20.99 -11.84 6.71
N ARG A 307 21.78 -11.06 7.42
CA ARG A 307 21.99 -9.64 7.13
C ARG A 307 22.48 -9.36 5.73
N ALA A 308 23.35 -10.22 5.19
CA ALA A 308 23.86 -10.07 3.83
C ALA A 308 22.75 -10.25 2.79
N GLY A 309 21.92 -11.29 2.95
CA GLY A 309 20.73 -11.53 2.13
C GLY A 309 19.71 -10.40 2.29
N LEU A 310 19.43 -9.96 3.52
CA LEU A 310 18.53 -8.84 3.77
C LEU A 310 18.99 -7.57 3.04
N ASN A 311 20.27 -7.22 3.12
CA ASN A 311 20.82 -6.03 2.46
C ASN A 311 20.79 -6.12 0.92
N ALA A 312 20.82 -7.33 0.36
CA ALA A 312 20.67 -7.55 -1.07
C ALA A 312 19.22 -7.45 -1.53
N GLU A 313 18.30 -8.12 -0.80
CA GLU A 313 16.88 -8.21 -1.13
C GLU A 313 16.09 -6.94 -0.77
N ALA A 314 16.44 -6.29 0.35
CA ALA A 314 15.77 -5.11 0.87
C ALA A 314 16.77 -3.98 1.17
N PRO A 315 17.16 -3.18 0.18
CA PRO A 315 18.17 -2.12 0.31
C PRO A 315 17.87 -1.12 1.44
N VAL A 316 16.60 -0.93 1.83
CA VAL A 316 16.20 -0.08 2.96
C VAL A 316 16.89 -0.47 4.27
N SER A 317 17.25 -1.73 4.45
CA SER A 317 17.99 -2.21 5.63
C SER A 317 19.38 -1.60 5.78
N ARG A 318 19.96 -1.08 4.70
CA ARG A 318 21.28 -0.44 4.70
C ARG A 318 21.29 0.94 5.37
N CYS A 319 20.13 1.54 5.55
CA CYS A 319 19.96 2.83 6.24
C CYS A 319 19.19 2.71 7.56
N ALA A 320 19.14 1.51 8.14
CA ALA A 320 18.41 1.16 9.35
C ALA A 320 19.27 0.30 10.30
N ASP A 321 18.91 0.27 11.57
CA ASP A 321 19.40 -0.76 12.48
C ASP A 321 18.64 -2.08 12.19
N VAL A 322 19.36 -3.19 12.13
CA VAL A 322 18.76 -4.51 11.89
C VAL A 322 18.53 -5.22 13.23
N VAL A 323 17.31 -5.72 13.42
CA VAL A 323 16.90 -6.51 14.56
C VAL A 323 16.83 -7.98 14.16
N ASP A 324 17.75 -8.78 14.66
CA ASP A 324 17.89 -10.21 14.41
C ASP A 324 18.15 -10.96 15.73
N ALA A 325 18.39 -12.26 15.68
CA ALA A 325 18.67 -13.08 16.87
C ALA A 325 19.91 -12.59 17.67
N ALA A 326 20.90 -11.99 16.99
CA ALA A 326 22.11 -11.51 17.65
C ALA A 326 21.91 -10.14 18.32
N THR A 327 21.00 -9.29 17.81
CA THR A 327 20.86 -7.90 18.21
C THR A 327 19.62 -7.64 19.07
N VAL A 328 18.59 -8.50 19.03
CA VAL A 328 17.34 -8.31 19.77
C VAL A 328 17.54 -8.23 21.28
N GLY A 329 18.51 -8.94 21.83
CA GLY A 329 18.84 -8.90 23.27
C GLY A 329 19.39 -7.56 23.74
N SER A 330 19.99 -6.76 22.87
CA SER A 330 20.53 -5.42 23.16
C SER A 330 19.65 -4.28 22.63
N LEU A 331 18.44 -4.59 22.15
CA LEU A 331 17.58 -3.64 21.44
C LEU A 331 17.20 -2.42 22.28
N THR A 332 16.92 -2.59 23.59
CA THR A 332 16.60 -1.46 24.49
C THR A 332 17.71 -0.40 24.47
N GLY A 333 18.97 -0.82 24.62
CA GLY A 333 20.10 0.09 24.60
C GLY A 333 20.30 0.76 23.25
N THR A 334 20.07 0.02 22.14
CA THR A 334 20.17 0.55 20.80
C THR A 334 19.07 1.58 20.51
N LEU A 335 17.83 1.31 20.92
CA LEU A 335 16.71 2.25 20.81
C LEU A 335 16.99 3.54 21.59
N ALA A 336 17.44 3.44 22.88
CA ALA A 336 17.80 4.59 23.67
C ALA A 336 18.88 5.45 22.99
N LYS A 337 19.93 4.81 22.47
CA LYS A 337 21.01 5.48 21.74
C LYS A 337 20.50 6.20 20.48
N ARG A 338 19.63 5.56 19.68
CA ARG A 338 19.10 6.16 18.45
C ARG A 338 18.10 7.29 18.72
N LEU A 339 17.29 7.18 19.76
CA LEU A 339 16.40 8.26 20.20
C LEU A 339 17.14 9.49 20.70
N ALA A 340 18.34 9.29 21.29
CA ALA A 340 19.21 10.38 21.71
C ALA A 340 20.02 10.98 20.54
N ARG A 341 20.51 10.13 19.61
CA ARG A 341 21.34 10.54 18.50
C ARG A 341 21.08 9.64 17.29
N ASP A 342 20.54 10.21 16.23
CA ASP A 342 20.40 9.54 14.95
C ASP A 342 21.77 9.34 14.26
N ALA A 343 21.98 8.14 13.71
CA ALA A 343 23.24 7.78 13.06
C ALA A 343 23.12 7.56 11.54
N TYR A 344 21.90 7.43 11.00
CA TYR A 344 21.68 7.01 9.61
C TYR A 344 20.88 8.04 8.78
N ARG A 345 20.84 9.30 9.19
CA ARG A 345 20.06 10.31 8.47
C ARG A 345 20.52 10.50 7.03
N ALA A 346 21.83 10.61 6.82
CA ALA A 346 22.39 10.81 5.47
C ALA A 346 22.14 9.60 4.56
N GLU A 347 22.27 8.39 5.13
CA GLU A 347 21.98 7.13 4.44
C GLU A 347 20.49 7.03 4.09
N ARG A 348 19.59 7.47 4.97
CA ARG A 348 18.14 7.50 4.70
C ARG A 348 17.80 8.54 3.64
N GLU A 349 18.42 9.70 3.61
CA GLU A 349 18.24 10.69 2.55
C GLU A 349 18.68 10.14 1.20
N ALA A 350 19.82 9.45 1.13
CA ALA A 350 20.30 8.78 -0.08
C ALA A 350 19.34 7.64 -0.50
N MET A 351 18.88 6.84 0.45
CA MET A 351 17.96 5.74 0.21
C MET A 351 16.58 6.22 -0.25
N ARG A 352 16.05 7.31 0.32
CA ARG A 352 14.80 7.92 -0.15
C ARG A 352 14.92 8.37 -1.61
N ARG A 353 16.04 8.99 -2.00
CA ARG A 353 16.29 9.34 -3.41
C ARG A 353 16.31 8.12 -4.33
N TYR A 354 16.91 7.03 -3.88
CA TYR A 354 16.95 5.77 -4.63
C TYR A 354 15.56 5.17 -4.87
N TYR A 355 14.70 5.14 -3.83
CA TYR A 355 13.35 4.57 -3.96
C TYR A 355 12.38 5.48 -4.71
N PHE A 356 12.43 6.78 -4.47
CA PHE A 356 11.35 7.71 -4.84
C PHE A 356 11.82 8.90 -5.69
N GLY A 357 13.11 8.99 -6.00
CA GLY A 357 13.68 10.22 -6.52
C GLY A 357 13.80 11.28 -5.42
N ASP A 358 13.79 12.55 -5.80
CA ASP A 358 13.78 13.68 -4.85
C ASP A 358 12.52 14.54 -5.08
N PRO A 359 11.32 14.00 -4.76
CA PRO A 359 10.09 14.72 -5.00
C PRO A 359 9.95 15.90 -4.03
N ALA A 360 9.62 17.07 -4.58
CA ALA A 360 9.13 18.18 -3.80
C ALA A 360 7.79 17.81 -3.11
N PRO A 361 7.36 18.53 -2.07
CA PRO A 361 6.06 18.31 -1.46
C PRO A 361 4.92 18.33 -2.50
N ARG A 362 4.05 17.32 -2.49
CA ARG A 362 2.95 17.11 -3.44
C ARG A 362 3.35 16.79 -4.88
N GLU A 363 4.62 16.60 -5.15
CA GLU A 363 5.12 16.29 -6.50
C GLU A 363 4.63 14.91 -6.98
N SER A 364 4.53 13.92 -6.09
CA SER A 364 4.03 12.59 -6.45
C SER A 364 2.58 12.63 -6.91
N THR A 365 1.72 13.39 -6.23
CA THR A 365 0.32 13.59 -6.65
C THR A 365 0.24 14.29 -7.99
N LYS A 366 1.04 15.33 -8.21
CA LYS A 366 1.09 16.06 -9.49
C LYS A 366 1.49 15.12 -10.63
N ARG A 367 2.59 14.36 -10.48
CA ARG A 367 3.05 13.40 -11.50
C ARG A 367 2.03 12.30 -11.79
N PHE A 368 1.33 11.83 -10.75
CA PHE A 368 0.24 10.88 -10.94
C PHE A 368 -0.88 11.46 -11.80
N LEU A 369 -1.35 12.67 -11.51
CA LEU A 369 -2.41 13.32 -12.29
C LEU A 369 -1.97 13.56 -13.74
N GLU A 370 -0.75 14.07 -13.95
CA GLU A 370 -0.16 14.27 -15.27
C GLU A 370 -0.07 12.96 -16.07
N ALA A 371 0.38 11.86 -15.43
CA ALA A 371 0.46 10.54 -16.09
C ALA A 371 -0.92 10.00 -16.51
N VAL A 372 -1.96 10.27 -15.72
CA VAL A 372 -3.34 9.92 -16.10
C VAL A 372 -3.83 10.81 -17.22
N GLU A 373 -3.59 12.12 -17.18
CA GLU A 373 -3.94 13.05 -18.27
C GLU A 373 -3.28 12.68 -19.59
N GLU A 374 -1.99 12.32 -19.58
CA GLU A 374 -1.28 11.82 -20.77
C GLU A 374 -1.92 10.54 -21.33
N ALA A 375 -2.35 9.63 -20.47
CA ALA A 375 -3.04 8.41 -20.87
C ALA A 375 -4.39 8.72 -21.52
N LEU A 376 -5.17 9.64 -20.95
CA LEU A 376 -6.46 10.09 -21.52
C LEU A 376 -6.27 10.80 -22.86
N ALA A 377 -5.25 11.64 -22.99
CA ALA A 377 -4.90 12.30 -24.25
C ALA A 377 -4.50 11.28 -25.35
N ALA A 378 -3.75 10.23 -24.99
CA ALA A 378 -3.40 9.16 -25.90
C ALA A 378 -4.65 8.42 -26.40
N ARG A 379 -5.64 8.17 -25.52
CA ARG A 379 -6.93 7.57 -25.88
C ARG A 379 -7.73 8.45 -26.84
N GLN A 380 -7.82 9.76 -26.58
CA GLN A 380 -8.49 10.72 -27.45
C GLN A 380 -7.84 10.79 -28.84
N THR A 381 -6.51 10.70 -28.91
CA THR A 381 -5.78 10.66 -30.19
C THR A 381 -6.11 9.40 -30.97
N TRP A 382 -6.31 8.26 -30.29
CA TRP A 382 -6.73 7.02 -30.93
C TRP A 382 -8.14 7.14 -31.52
N ASP A 383 -9.10 7.76 -30.82
CA ASP A 383 -10.46 7.96 -31.33
C ASP A 383 -10.53 8.81 -32.60
N ARG A 384 -9.58 9.72 -32.77
CA ARG A 384 -9.49 10.60 -33.97
C ARG A 384 -8.81 9.93 -35.15
N ARG A 385 -8.34 8.69 -35.03
CA ARG A 385 -7.74 7.98 -36.16
C ARG A 385 -8.80 7.73 -37.27
N PRO A 386 -8.51 8.05 -38.51
CA PRO A 386 -9.40 7.68 -39.61
C PRO A 386 -9.61 6.16 -39.58
N LEU A 387 -10.85 5.71 -39.68
CA LEU A 387 -11.12 4.30 -39.91
C LEU A 387 -10.40 3.90 -41.21
N ALA A 388 -9.56 2.86 -41.15
CA ALA A 388 -8.98 2.30 -42.38
C ALA A 388 -10.14 1.98 -43.33
N PRO A 389 -10.02 2.36 -44.62
CA PRO A 389 -11.07 2.01 -45.59
C PRO A 389 -11.27 0.50 -45.50
N SER A 390 -12.53 0.08 -45.29
CA SER A 390 -12.89 -1.33 -45.31
C SER A 390 -12.35 -1.93 -46.63
N ALA A 391 -11.41 -2.87 -46.52
CA ALA A 391 -10.98 -3.64 -47.68
C ALA A 391 -12.25 -4.26 -48.24
N GLN A 392 -12.68 -3.76 -49.38
CA GLN A 392 -13.72 -4.42 -50.17
C GLN A 392 -13.17 -5.80 -50.48
N ALA A 393 -13.82 -6.83 -49.90
CA ALA A 393 -13.51 -8.20 -50.27
C ALA A 393 -13.68 -8.36 -51.78
N PRO A 394 -12.76 -9.06 -52.45
CA PRO A 394 -12.84 -9.34 -53.88
C PRO A 394 -14.04 -10.20 -54.24
#